data_8bda96532ec29762de6ae724dfd5de9d
#
_entry.id   8bda96532ec29762de6ae724dfd5de9d
#
_cell.length_a   1.000
_cell.length_b   1.000
_cell.length_c   1.000
_cell.angle_alpha   90.00
_cell.angle_beta   90.00
_cell.angle_gamma   90.00
#
_symmetry.space_group_name_H-M   'P 1'
#
loop_
_entity.id
_entity.type
_entity.pdbx_description
1 polymer ?
#
loop_
_entity_poly.entity_id
_entity_poly.type
_entity_poly.pdbx_seq_one_letter_code
_entity_poly.pdbx_strand_id
1 'polypeptide(L)'
;MLFRSEDALETLHAIRTPHAIVGHTHWPGYFEARGGGIDDVSTFTFFEEGDEVTLNKASRYVLNPGSVGQPRDGDPRASYLEVTEAADGAVTVHARRAAYDVATTQIRMLLRGYPVEMAVRLSVGQ
;
A
#
# COMPACT_ATOMS: atom_id res chain seq x y z
N MET A 1 1.48 5.95 -13.06
CA MET A 1 0.36 6.69 -12.46
C MET A 1 0.86 7.21 -11.13
N LEU A 2 0.95 8.51 -10.98
CA LEU A 2 1.34 9.15 -9.73
C LEU A 2 0.13 9.17 -8.79
N PHE A 3 0.30 8.75 -7.57
CA PHE A 3 -0.68 8.91 -6.51
C PHE A 3 -0.78 10.39 -6.17
N ARG A 4 -1.96 10.98 -6.34
CA ARG A 4 -2.21 12.40 -6.06
C ARG A 4 -3.27 12.54 -4.97
N SER A 5 -3.18 13.64 -4.22
CA SER A 5 -4.15 13.96 -3.16
C SER A 5 -5.58 14.09 -3.71
N GLU A 6 -5.74 14.51 -4.98
CA GLU A 6 -7.03 14.58 -5.67
C GLU A 6 -7.66 13.20 -5.82
N ASP A 7 -6.88 12.18 -6.21
CA ASP A 7 -7.37 10.80 -6.36
C ASP A 7 -7.81 10.22 -4.99
N ALA A 8 -7.09 10.57 -3.92
CA ALA A 8 -7.45 10.18 -2.57
C ALA A 8 -8.75 10.85 -2.11
N LEU A 9 -8.91 12.15 -2.37
CA LEU A 9 -10.12 12.90 -2.04
C LEU A 9 -11.34 12.34 -2.78
N GLU A 10 -11.21 12.08 -4.07
CA GLU A 10 -12.26 11.49 -4.89
C GLU A 10 -12.68 10.11 -4.36
N THR A 11 -11.70 9.27 -4.01
CA THR A 11 -11.95 7.97 -3.38
C THR A 11 -12.75 8.12 -2.09
N LEU A 12 -12.35 9.04 -1.21
CA LEU A 12 -13.02 9.26 0.07
C LEU A 12 -14.44 9.84 -0.11
N HIS A 13 -14.69 10.64 -1.14
CA HIS A 13 -16.04 11.13 -1.45
C HIS A 13 -16.96 10.03 -1.99
N ALA A 14 -16.40 9.03 -2.68
CA ALA A 14 -17.17 7.93 -3.25
C ALA A 14 -17.61 6.87 -2.23
N ILE A 15 -16.99 6.83 -1.05
CA ILE A 15 -17.26 5.81 -0.02
C ILE A 15 -17.96 6.39 1.21
N ARG A 16 -18.68 5.53 1.94
CA ARG A 16 -19.36 5.89 3.21
C ARG A 16 -18.56 5.48 4.45
N THR A 17 -17.58 4.60 4.30
CA THR A 17 -16.70 4.16 5.38
C THR A 17 -15.67 5.25 5.71
N PRO A 18 -15.14 5.30 6.94
CA PRO A 18 -14.13 6.29 7.30
C PRO A 18 -12.82 6.11 6.55
N HIS A 19 -12.47 4.89 6.14
CA HIS A 19 -11.19 4.59 5.48
C HIS A 19 -11.41 3.74 4.23
N ALA A 20 -10.46 3.85 3.27
CA ALA A 20 -10.35 3.00 2.10
C ALA A 20 -9.02 2.25 2.10
N ILE A 21 -9.02 1.02 1.58
CA ILE A 21 -7.81 0.29 1.22
C ILE A 21 -7.81 0.13 -0.29
N VAL A 22 -6.73 0.55 -0.93
CA VAL A 22 -6.58 0.57 -2.39
C VAL A 22 -5.27 -0.11 -2.79
N GLY A 23 -5.14 -0.49 -4.04
CA GLY A 23 -3.93 -1.11 -4.60
C GLY A 23 -3.45 -0.38 -5.86
N HIS A 24 -3.00 -1.14 -6.87
CA HIS A 24 -2.62 -0.74 -8.21
C HIS A 24 -1.25 -0.08 -8.34
N THR A 25 -0.86 0.85 -7.49
CA THR A 25 0.44 1.53 -7.60
C THR A 25 1.61 0.66 -7.14
N HIS A 26 1.35 -0.34 -6.32
CA HIS A 26 2.32 -1.22 -5.68
C HIS A 26 3.29 -0.53 -4.69
N TRP A 27 2.97 0.71 -4.30
CA TRP A 27 3.72 1.47 -3.30
C TRP A 27 2.98 1.46 -1.97
N PRO A 28 3.59 0.98 -0.88
CA PRO A 28 2.96 1.01 0.44
C PRO A 28 2.95 2.42 1.01
N GLY A 29 1.83 2.83 1.58
CA GLY A 29 1.69 4.16 2.18
C GLY A 29 0.26 4.59 2.35
N TYR A 30 0.06 5.87 2.66
CA TYR A 30 -1.28 6.40 2.92
C TYR A 30 -1.41 7.89 2.64
N PHE A 31 -2.65 8.32 2.47
CA PHE A 31 -3.09 9.71 2.61
C PHE A 31 -3.95 9.84 3.86
N GLU A 32 -3.83 10.96 4.57
CA GLU A 32 -4.71 11.37 5.66
C GLU A 32 -5.52 12.58 5.21
N ALA A 33 -6.84 12.52 5.37
CA ALA A 33 -7.76 13.64 5.15
C ALA A 33 -8.34 14.09 6.49
N ARG A 34 -8.08 15.34 6.86
CA ARG A 34 -8.57 15.98 8.10
C ARG A 34 -9.85 16.76 7.91
N GLY A 35 -10.33 16.86 6.69
CA GLY A 35 -11.54 17.55 6.29
C GLY A 35 -12.01 17.08 4.92
N GLY A 36 -12.89 17.84 4.29
CA GLY A 36 -13.53 17.49 3.02
C GLY A 36 -12.96 18.19 1.78
N GLY A 37 -11.98 19.07 1.93
CA GLY A 37 -11.34 19.80 0.85
C GLY A 37 -10.00 19.23 0.45
N ILE A 38 -9.48 19.66 -0.70
CA ILE A 38 -8.18 19.20 -1.21
C ILE A 38 -7.03 19.63 -0.29
N ASP A 39 -7.13 20.81 0.29
CA ASP A 39 -6.11 21.34 1.21
C ASP A 39 -6.07 20.60 2.56
N ASP A 40 -7.12 19.81 2.86
CA ASP A 40 -7.21 18.98 4.06
C ASP A 40 -6.52 17.61 3.88
N VAL A 41 -6.16 17.24 2.65
CA VAL A 41 -5.53 15.96 2.34
C VAL A 41 -4.01 16.09 2.37
N SER A 42 -3.36 15.21 3.14
CA SER A 42 -1.90 15.16 3.21
C SER A 42 -1.25 14.81 1.85
N THR A 43 0.03 15.04 1.72
CA THR A 43 0.84 14.34 0.70
C THR A 43 0.89 12.84 1.02
N PHE A 44 1.25 12.02 0.02
CA PHE A 44 1.41 10.58 0.25
C PHE A 44 2.56 10.32 1.21
N THR A 45 2.28 9.61 2.29
CA THR A 45 3.28 9.16 3.25
C THR A 45 3.61 7.70 2.95
N PHE A 46 4.87 7.42 2.61
CA PHE A 46 5.33 6.06 2.36
C PHE A 46 5.47 5.29 3.66
N PHE A 47 5.15 3.99 3.61
CA PHE A 47 5.48 3.05 4.67
C PHE A 47 6.84 2.40 4.44
N GLU A 48 7.63 2.31 5.49
CA GLU A 48 8.77 1.42 5.59
C GLU A 48 8.40 0.18 6.44
N GLU A 49 9.20 -0.90 6.33
CA GLU A 49 8.98 -2.08 7.17
C GLU A 49 9.09 -1.73 8.65
N GLY A 50 8.09 -2.13 9.43
CA GLY A 50 8.04 -1.88 10.86
C GLY A 50 7.33 -0.58 11.24
N ASP A 51 6.95 0.25 10.27
CA ASP A 51 6.14 1.44 10.55
C ASP A 51 4.81 1.05 11.17
N GLU A 52 4.41 1.84 12.16
CA GLU A 52 3.17 1.68 12.89
C GLU A 52 2.44 3.04 12.93
N VAL A 53 1.20 3.05 12.50
CA VAL A 53 0.37 4.25 12.50
C VAL A 53 -0.96 3.96 13.18
N THR A 54 -1.24 4.65 14.29
CA THR A 54 -2.57 4.66 14.89
C THR A 54 -3.42 5.73 14.20
N LEU A 55 -4.51 5.29 13.57
CA LEU A 55 -5.38 6.18 12.80
C LEU A 55 -6.11 7.15 13.71
N ASN A 56 -6.05 8.44 13.38
CA ASN A 56 -6.80 9.47 14.11
C ASN A 56 -8.30 9.31 13.84
N LYS A 57 -9.10 9.16 14.89
CA LYS A 57 -10.57 9.01 14.79
C LYS A 57 -11.28 10.19 14.13
N ALA A 58 -10.66 11.37 14.13
CA ALA A 58 -11.19 12.58 13.48
C ALA A 58 -10.78 12.70 12.00
N SER A 59 -9.95 11.81 11.50
CA SER A 59 -9.43 11.81 10.11
C SER A 59 -9.97 10.62 9.32
N ARG A 60 -9.90 10.75 8.00
CA ARG A 60 -10.15 9.65 7.05
C ARG A 60 -8.85 9.28 6.35
N TYR A 61 -8.70 8.01 5.97
CA TYR A 61 -7.46 7.53 5.37
C TYR A 61 -7.72 6.74 4.08
N VAL A 62 -6.82 6.92 3.11
CA VAL A 62 -6.67 6.02 1.98
C VAL A 62 -5.34 5.30 2.15
N LEU A 63 -5.39 3.99 2.38
CA LEU A 63 -4.23 3.14 2.68
C LEU A 63 -3.90 2.28 1.46
N ASN A 64 -2.63 2.13 1.13
CA ASN A 64 -2.15 1.19 0.13
C ASN A 64 -1.18 0.20 0.80
N PRO A 65 -1.44 -1.10 0.78
CA PRO A 65 -0.56 -2.11 1.38
C PRO A 65 0.70 -2.40 0.56
N GLY A 66 0.87 -1.75 -0.59
CA GLY A 66 1.91 -2.11 -1.53
C GLY A 66 1.51 -3.30 -2.39
N SER A 67 2.42 -4.23 -2.61
CA SER A 67 2.15 -5.41 -3.44
C SER A 67 2.77 -6.66 -2.85
N VAL A 68 2.00 -7.75 -2.85
CA VAL A 68 2.50 -9.09 -2.54
C VAL A 68 3.27 -9.67 -3.73
N GLY A 69 2.71 -9.51 -4.94
CA GLY A 69 3.23 -10.17 -6.15
C GLY A 69 4.28 -9.37 -6.91
N GLN A 70 4.23 -8.04 -6.85
CA GLN A 70 5.15 -7.17 -7.60
C GLN A 70 5.40 -5.85 -6.85
N PRO A 71 6.15 -5.85 -5.74
CA PRO A 71 6.59 -4.62 -5.08
C PRO A 71 7.38 -3.74 -6.06
N ARG A 72 7.21 -2.41 -5.92
CA ARG A 72 7.86 -1.42 -6.80
C ARG A 72 8.61 -0.33 -6.05
N ASP A 73 8.85 -0.53 -4.78
CA ASP A 73 9.51 0.42 -3.87
C ASP A 73 10.98 0.05 -3.59
N GLY A 74 11.56 -0.84 -4.39
CA GLY A 74 12.94 -1.27 -4.30
C GLY A 74 13.18 -2.43 -3.32
N ASP A 75 12.14 -2.92 -2.64
CA ASP A 75 12.20 -4.09 -1.76
C ASP A 75 11.48 -5.27 -2.43
N PRO A 76 12.19 -6.38 -2.77
CA PRO A 76 11.57 -7.53 -3.45
C PRO A 76 10.65 -8.35 -2.56
N ARG A 77 10.65 -8.14 -1.24
CA ARG A 77 9.80 -8.87 -0.30
C ARG A 77 8.34 -8.45 -0.47
N ALA A 78 7.43 -9.41 -0.33
CA ALA A 78 5.99 -9.15 -0.36
C ALA A 78 5.60 -8.09 0.69
N SER A 79 4.86 -7.06 0.26
CA SER A 79 4.38 -5.99 1.14
C SER A 79 2.94 -6.22 1.54
N TYR A 80 2.61 -6.04 2.82
CA TYR A 80 1.25 -6.12 3.33
C TYR A 80 1.08 -5.24 4.57
N LEU A 81 -0.16 -4.95 4.93
CA LEU A 81 -0.52 -4.26 6.16
C LEU A 81 -1.24 -5.21 7.10
N GLU A 82 -0.86 -5.17 8.37
CA GLU A 82 -1.59 -5.79 9.47
C GLU A 82 -2.41 -4.69 10.17
N VAL A 83 -3.71 -4.89 10.27
CA VAL A 83 -4.61 -3.92 10.88
C VAL A 83 -5.17 -4.52 12.16
N THR A 84 -4.99 -3.80 13.28
CA THR A 84 -5.51 -4.19 14.58
C THR A 84 -6.52 -3.17 15.08
N GLU A 85 -7.60 -3.64 15.69
CA GLU A 85 -8.60 -2.79 16.33
C GLU A 85 -8.62 -3.10 17.83
N ALA A 86 -8.41 -2.08 18.64
CA ALA A 86 -8.48 -2.17 20.09
C ALA A 86 -9.94 -2.12 20.58
N ALA A 87 -10.18 -2.53 21.83
CA ALA A 87 -11.51 -2.57 22.43
C ALA A 87 -12.21 -1.19 22.47
N ASP A 88 -11.44 -0.09 22.49
CA ASP A 88 -11.94 1.30 22.44
C ASP A 88 -12.19 1.79 21.00
N GLY A 89 -12.01 0.90 19.99
CA GLY A 89 -12.16 1.21 18.58
C GLY A 89 -10.97 1.97 17.98
N ALA A 90 -9.83 2.05 18.65
CA ALA A 90 -8.60 2.55 18.05
C ALA A 90 -8.06 1.57 17.02
N VAL A 91 -7.75 2.06 15.83
CA VAL A 91 -7.22 1.24 14.72
C VAL A 91 -5.75 1.57 14.54
N THR A 92 -4.91 0.54 14.56
CA THR A 92 -3.48 0.65 14.29
C THR A 92 -3.11 -0.18 13.07
N VAL A 93 -2.33 0.42 12.19
CA VAL A 93 -1.85 -0.18 10.94
C VAL A 93 -0.36 -0.41 11.07
N HIS A 94 0.08 -1.63 10.79
CA HIS A 94 1.49 -2.02 10.82
C HIS A 94 1.94 -2.41 9.42
N ALA A 95 3.01 -1.78 8.93
CA ALA A 95 3.63 -2.13 7.66
C ALA A 95 4.56 -3.34 7.83
N ARG A 96 4.37 -4.37 7.04
CA ARG A 96 5.06 -5.66 7.13
C ARG A 96 5.64 -6.08 5.78
N ARG A 97 6.72 -6.86 5.86
CA ARG A 97 7.31 -7.52 4.70
C ARG A 97 7.45 -9.02 4.97
N ALA A 98 7.24 -9.81 3.94
CA ALA A 98 7.45 -11.25 3.97
C ALA A 98 8.43 -11.66 2.87
N ALA A 99 9.53 -12.31 3.25
CA ALA A 99 10.43 -12.93 2.30
C ALA A 99 9.78 -14.16 1.66
N TYR A 100 10.05 -14.38 0.37
CA TYR A 100 9.62 -15.57 -0.35
C TYR A 100 10.68 -15.99 -1.36
N ASP A 101 10.54 -17.16 -1.95
CA ASP A 101 11.45 -17.66 -2.97
C ASP A 101 11.20 -16.99 -4.31
N VAL A 102 11.81 -15.81 -4.49
CA VAL A 102 11.72 -15.02 -5.72
C VAL A 102 12.23 -15.80 -6.92
N ALA A 103 13.37 -16.51 -6.77
CA ALA A 103 14.00 -17.24 -7.88
C ALA A 103 13.06 -18.34 -8.42
N THR A 104 12.42 -19.11 -7.56
CA THR A 104 11.43 -20.12 -8.01
C THR A 104 10.25 -19.46 -8.70
N THR A 105 9.78 -18.30 -8.23
CA THR A 105 8.69 -17.57 -8.89
C THR A 105 9.10 -17.08 -10.27
N GLN A 106 10.30 -16.53 -10.42
CA GLN A 106 10.86 -16.09 -11.70
C GLN A 106 10.94 -17.27 -12.71
N ILE A 107 11.46 -18.41 -12.26
CA ILE A 107 11.53 -19.62 -13.10
C ILE A 107 10.14 -20.04 -13.56
N ARG A 108 9.15 -20.08 -12.68
CA ARG A 108 7.76 -20.43 -13.03
C ARG A 108 7.15 -19.46 -14.03
N MET A 109 7.45 -18.17 -13.94
CA MET A 109 7.00 -17.16 -14.90
C MET A 109 7.60 -17.43 -16.28
N LEU A 110 8.90 -17.65 -16.37
CA LEU A 110 9.61 -17.93 -17.63
C LEU A 110 9.10 -19.22 -18.28
N LEU A 111 8.90 -20.29 -17.51
CA LEU A 111 8.34 -21.56 -18.02
C LEU A 111 6.92 -21.42 -18.55
N ARG A 112 6.16 -20.41 -18.11
CA ARG A 112 4.81 -20.10 -18.60
C ARG A 112 4.80 -19.06 -19.73
N GLY A 113 5.98 -18.65 -20.22
CA GLY A 113 6.11 -17.74 -21.35
C GLY A 113 5.89 -16.26 -21.02
N TYR A 114 5.99 -15.87 -19.75
CA TYR A 114 5.97 -14.46 -19.40
C TYR A 114 7.23 -13.75 -19.92
N PRO A 115 7.15 -12.45 -20.28
CA PRO A 115 8.32 -11.66 -20.69
C PRO A 115 9.41 -11.67 -19.60
N VAL A 116 10.67 -11.78 -20.02
CA VAL A 116 11.83 -11.85 -19.13
C VAL A 116 11.89 -10.64 -18.19
N GLU A 117 11.56 -9.46 -18.69
CA GLU A 117 11.56 -8.21 -17.93
C GLU A 117 10.60 -8.27 -16.73
N MET A 118 9.48 -8.94 -16.88
CA MET A 118 8.51 -9.11 -15.79
C MET A 118 9.05 -10.02 -14.67
N ALA A 119 9.80 -11.05 -15.03
CA ALA A 119 10.44 -11.91 -14.04
C ALA A 119 11.61 -11.21 -13.35
N VAL A 120 12.46 -10.49 -14.10
CA VAL A 120 13.62 -9.77 -13.53
C VAL A 120 13.20 -8.71 -12.51
N ARG A 121 12.11 -7.99 -12.74
CA ARG A 121 11.59 -6.97 -11.81
C ARG A 121 11.35 -7.49 -10.40
N LEU A 122 10.99 -8.75 -10.24
CA LEU A 122 10.70 -9.34 -8.92
C LEU A 122 11.92 -9.33 -8.00
N SER A 123 13.14 -9.49 -8.54
CA SER A 123 14.36 -9.54 -7.73
C SER A 123 14.86 -8.16 -7.28
N VAL A 124 14.37 -7.10 -7.91
CA VAL A 124 14.79 -5.72 -7.61
C VAL A 124 13.66 -4.84 -7.02
N GLY A 125 12.45 -5.39 -6.89
CA GLY A 125 11.31 -4.65 -6.36
C GLY A 125 10.88 -3.48 -7.27
N GLN A 126 10.75 -3.73 -8.59
CA GLN A 126 10.40 -2.72 -9.60
C GLN A 126 9.21 -3.12 -10.48
#